data_f4c953f94ccbc19f2e2d73b6f4501e92
#
_entry.id   f4c953f94ccbc19f2e2d73b6f4501e92
#
_cell.length_a   1.000
_cell.length_b   1.000
_cell.length_c   1.000
_cell.angle_alpha   90.00
_cell.angle_beta   90.00
_cell.angle_gamma   90.00
#
_symmetry.space_group_name_H-M   'P 1'
#
loop_
_entity.id
_entity.type
_entity.pdbx_description
1 polymer ?
#
loop_
_entity_poly.entity_id
_entity_poly.type
_entity_poly.pdbx_seq_one_letter_code
_entity_poly.pdbx_strand_id
1 'polypeptide(L)'
;MSRAARRGRQPPAAVLALACLFAAHAAGAQEALASLPADEFLARIAQHCGQAFAGRVVANEPRAAGDPFEGKSLVMHVRECRPGEIRIPFHVGDERSRTWVLTRTAAGLRLKHDHRHEDGSPDAVTLYGGDTAAPGMRSRQEFPVDAESIAMFEREGLGASVTNTWAMEIEPGRRFLYELSRPGGRLFRVEFNLSVPVDVPPPPWGASSRH
;
A
#
# COMPACT_ATOMS: atom_id res chain seq x y z
N MET A 1 -61.94 -72.15 -12.59
CA MET A 1 -60.89 -71.43 -13.36
C MET A 1 -60.71 -70.06 -12.72
N SER A 2 -59.71 -69.95 -11.90
CA SER A 2 -59.46 -68.77 -11.01
C SER A 2 -58.42 -67.85 -11.64
N ARG A 3 -58.73 -66.58 -11.84
CA ARG A 3 -57.78 -65.55 -12.29
C ARG A 3 -57.23 -64.78 -11.08
N ALA A 4 -55.98 -64.96 -10.81
CA ALA A 4 -55.26 -64.21 -9.75
C ALA A 4 -54.93 -62.83 -10.24
N ALA A 5 -55.30 -61.80 -9.49
CA ALA A 5 -54.95 -60.41 -9.69
C ALA A 5 -53.56 -60.12 -9.12
N ARG A 6 -52.66 -59.60 -9.96
CA ARG A 6 -51.35 -59.09 -9.50
C ARG A 6 -51.51 -57.70 -8.97
N ARG A 7 -51.18 -57.49 -7.68
CA ARG A 7 -51.05 -56.17 -7.04
C ARG A 7 -49.64 -55.62 -7.37
N GLY A 8 -49.61 -54.48 -8.10
CA GLY A 8 -48.39 -53.71 -8.29
C GLY A 8 -47.96 -53.00 -7.01
N ARG A 9 -46.73 -53.20 -6.60
CA ARG A 9 -46.07 -52.45 -5.52
C ARG A 9 -45.64 -51.10 -6.04
N GLN A 10 -46.14 -50.02 -5.48
CA GLN A 10 -45.58 -48.66 -5.65
C GLN A 10 -44.29 -48.56 -4.77
N PRO A 11 -43.19 -47.95 -5.26
CA PRO A 11 -42.04 -47.62 -4.45
C PRO A 11 -42.32 -46.45 -3.54
N PRO A 12 -41.65 -46.38 -2.35
CA PRO A 12 -41.89 -45.31 -1.39
C PRO A 12 -41.26 -43.97 -1.86
N ALA A 13 -42.06 -42.94 -1.79
CA ALA A 13 -41.68 -41.54 -2.09
C ALA A 13 -40.85 -40.92 -0.94
N ALA A 14 -39.62 -41.40 -0.70
CA ALA A 14 -38.81 -40.93 0.43
C ALA A 14 -37.32 -40.62 0.09
N VAL A 15 -36.96 -40.35 -1.19
CA VAL A 15 -35.56 -40.11 -1.56
C VAL A 15 -35.29 -38.72 -2.15
N LEU A 16 -36.29 -37.83 -2.30
CA LEU A 16 -36.06 -36.52 -2.93
C LEU A 16 -35.86 -35.31 -1.95
N ALA A 17 -35.86 -35.52 -0.64
CA ALA A 17 -35.77 -34.40 0.32
C ALA A 17 -34.35 -34.11 0.82
N LEU A 18 -33.32 -34.90 0.48
CA LEU A 18 -31.96 -34.76 1.08
C LEU A 18 -30.94 -34.03 0.17
N ALA A 19 -31.26 -33.77 -1.09
CA ALA A 19 -30.34 -33.14 -2.04
C ALA A 19 -30.34 -31.60 -1.99
N CYS A 20 -31.38 -30.96 -1.43
CA CYS A 20 -31.49 -29.49 -1.40
C CYS A 20 -30.78 -28.81 -0.22
N LEU A 21 -30.41 -29.55 0.82
CA LEU A 21 -29.77 -28.98 2.02
C LEU A 21 -28.27 -28.79 1.89
N PHE A 22 -27.60 -29.43 0.95
CA PHE A 22 -26.16 -29.28 0.74
C PHE A 22 -25.78 -28.12 -0.21
N ALA A 23 -26.69 -27.64 -1.05
CA ALA A 23 -26.42 -26.52 -1.98
C ALA A 23 -26.43 -25.15 -1.30
N ALA A 24 -27.13 -24.99 -0.17
CA ALA A 24 -27.23 -23.71 0.55
C ALA A 24 -25.99 -23.38 1.39
N HIS A 25 -25.15 -24.38 1.74
CA HIS A 25 -23.94 -24.15 2.53
C HIS A 25 -22.69 -23.80 1.70
N ALA A 26 -22.69 -24.08 0.40
CA ALA A 26 -21.59 -23.73 -0.48
C ALA A 26 -21.60 -22.27 -0.95
N ALA A 27 -22.77 -21.62 -0.97
CA ALA A 27 -22.89 -20.20 -1.34
C ALA A 27 -22.43 -19.25 -0.22
N GLY A 28 -22.55 -19.64 1.05
CA GLY A 28 -22.10 -18.82 2.18
C GLY A 28 -20.60 -18.80 2.42
N ALA A 29 -19.85 -19.77 1.88
CA ALA A 29 -18.39 -19.84 2.01
C ALA A 29 -17.64 -18.99 0.97
N GLN A 30 -18.29 -18.58 -0.09
CA GLN A 30 -17.70 -17.77 -1.16
C GLN A 30 -17.68 -16.26 -0.83
N GLU A 31 -18.54 -15.78 0.08
CA GLU A 31 -18.53 -14.39 0.53
C GLU A 31 -17.45 -14.07 1.59
N ALA A 32 -16.79 -15.07 2.14
CA ALA A 32 -15.80 -14.90 3.23
C ALA A 32 -14.37 -14.54 2.76
N LEU A 33 -14.15 -14.34 1.48
CA LEU A 33 -12.86 -13.92 0.89
C LEU A 33 -12.91 -12.49 0.35
N ALA A 34 -13.60 -11.57 1.04
CA ALA A 34 -13.39 -10.15 0.81
C ALA A 34 -11.91 -9.87 1.13
N SER A 35 -11.13 -9.48 0.11
CA SER A 35 -9.72 -9.14 0.32
C SER A 35 -9.62 -8.00 1.32
N LEU A 36 -8.67 -8.09 2.26
CA LEU A 36 -8.47 -7.06 3.26
C LEU A 36 -8.09 -5.73 2.57
N PRO A 37 -8.55 -4.56 3.08
CA PRO A 37 -8.20 -3.26 2.48
C PRO A 37 -6.70 -3.07 2.24
N ALA A 38 -5.86 -3.62 3.12
CA ALA A 38 -4.41 -3.61 2.99
C ALA A 38 -3.92 -4.38 1.76
N ASP A 39 -4.48 -5.56 1.48
CA ASP A 39 -4.12 -6.40 0.34
C ASP A 39 -4.55 -5.75 -0.98
N GLU A 40 -5.77 -5.19 -1.01
CA GLU A 40 -6.27 -4.43 -2.15
C GLU A 40 -5.44 -3.16 -2.42
N PHE A 41 -5.01 -2.47 -1.37
CA PHE A 41 -4.16 -1.28 -1.50
C PHE A 41 -2.82 -1.63 -2.16
N LEU A 42 -2.13 -2.66 -1.68
CA LEU A 42 -0.89 -3.13 -2.30
C LEU A 42 -1.12 -3.61 -3.75
N ALA A 43 -2.19 -4.36 -4.00
CA ALA A 43 -2.52 -4.83 -5.34
C ALA A 43 -2.75 -3.68 -6.33
N ARG A 44 -3.37 -2.58 -5.88
CA ARG A 44 -3.57 -1.37 -6.70
C ARG A 44 -2.26 -0.67 -7.05
N ILE A 45 -1.31 -0.58 -6.12
CA ILE A 45 0.03 -0.03 -6.39
C ILE A 45 0.79 -0.98 -7.33
N ALA A 46 0.71 -2.29 -7.12
CA ALA A 46 1.41 -3.30 -7.90
C ALA A 46 0.98 -3.33 -9.39
N GLN A 47 -0.22 -2.82 -9.75
CA GLN A 47 -0.63 -2.64 -11.15
C GLN A 47 0.32 -1.73 -11.93
N HIS A 48 1.07 -0.87 -11.25
CA HIS A 48 2.02 0.07 -11.83
C HIS A 48 3.49 -0.38 -11.69
N CYS A 49 3.71 -1.66 -11.39
CA CYS A 49 5.06 -2.17 -11.18
C CYS A 49 5.96 -1.97 -12.41
N GLY A 50 7.18 -1.47 -12.19
CA GLY A 50 8.13 -1.10 -13.23
C GLY A 50 7.90 0.28 -13.86
N GLN A 51 6.81 0.98 -13.53
CA GLN A 51 6.48 2.28 -14.10
C GLN A 51 6.94 3.43 -13.20
N ALA A 52 7.34 4.54 -13.81
CA ALA A 52 7.67 5.79 -13.14
C ALA A 52 6.69 6.89 -13.52
N PHE A 53 6.46 7.83 -12.61
CA PHE A 53 5.46 8.88 -12.77
C PHE A 53 5.97 10.21 -12.25
N ALA A 54 5.71 11.28 -13.00
CA ALA A 54 6.01 12.64 -12.57
C ALA A 54 5.00 13.11 -11.52
N GLY A 55 5.51 13.87 -10.55
CA GLY A 55 4.73 14.43 -9.46
C GLY A 55 4.91 15.95 -9.30
N ARG A 56 4.08 16.50 -8.43
CA ARG A 56 4.12 17.91 -8.03
C ARG A 56 3.71 18.05 -6.57
N VAL A 57 4.27 19.04 -5.86
CA VAL A 57 3.79 19.43 -4.55
C VAL A 57 2.43 20.10 -4.71
N VAL A 58 1.42 19.61 -4.02
CA VAL A 58 0.04 20.17 -4.04
C VAL A 58 -0.36 20.80 -2.72
N ALA A 59 0.37 20.54 -1.63
CA ALA A 59 0.27 21.26 -0.36
C ALA A 59 1.63 21.27 0.34
N ASN A 60 1.99 22.37 0.98
CA ASN A 60 3.19 22.52 1.81
C ASN A 60 2.99 23.62 2.84
N GLU A 61 2.36 23.31 3.95
CA GLU A 61 1.94 24.25 4.97
C GLU A 61 2.48 23.86 6.36
N PRO A 62 3.00 24.80 7.15
CA PRO A 62 3.42 26.12 6.72
C PRO A 62 4.60 26.04 5.77
N ARG A 63 4.65 26.94 4.79
CA ARG A 63 5.77 27.00 3.85
C ARG A 63 7.03 27.43 4.59
N ALA A 64 8.10 26.67 4.47
CA ALA A 64 9.41 27.00 5.02
C ALA A 64 10.32 27.61 3.95
N ALA A 65 11.19 28.54 4.33
CA ALA A 65 12.26 28.98 3.46
C ALA A 65 13.22 27.82 3.20
N GLY A 66 13.68 27.66 1.96
CA GLY A 66 14.61 26.58 1.56
C GLY A 66 13.94 25.22 1.45
N ASP A 67 12.67 25.17 1.02
CA ASP A 67 11.97 23.93 0.71
C ASP A 67 12.78 23.07 -0.27
N PRO A 68 13.19 21.85 0.11
CA PRO A 68 14.01 20.97 -0.75
C PRO A 68 13.30 20.54 -2.04
N PHE A 69 11.98 20.71 -2.12
CA PHE A 69 11.16 20.31 -3.28
C PHE A 69 10.90 21.46 -4.26
N GLU A 70 11.15 22.72 -3.85
CA GLU A 70 10.82 23.89 -4.66
C GLU A 70 11.66 23.93 -5.95
N GLY A 71 10.98 24.03 -7.10
CA GLY A 71 11.60 24.08 -8.41
C GLY A 71 12.26 22.78 -8.87
N LYS A 72 12.09 21.67 -8.13
CA LYS A 72 12.65 20.36 -8.48
C LYS A 72 11.64 19.51 -9.24
N SER A 73 12.14 18.72 -10.19
CA SER A 73 11.38 17.60 -10.74
C SER A 73 11.16 16.54 -9.67
N LEU A 74 9.94 16.03 -9.58
CA LEU A 74 9.58 14.96 -8.64
C LEU A 74 9.16 13.74 -9.44
N VAL A 75 9.77 12.59 -9.16
CA VAL A 75 9.44 11.32 -9.83
C VAL A 75 9.34 10.21 -8.79
N MET A 76 8.24 9.47 -8.82
CA MET A 76 8.13 8.19 -8.14
C MET A 76 8.33 7.03 -9.12
N HIS A 77 8.93 5.93 -8.67
CA HIS A 77 9.09 4.72 -9.47
C HIS A 77 8.60 3.52 -8.67
N VAL A 78 7.53 2.84 -9.10
CA VAL A 78 7.08 1.59 -8.49
C VAL A 78 8.06 0.49 -8.91
N ARG A 79 9.25 0.45 -8.26
CA ARG A 79 10.42 -0.27 -8.77
C ARG A 79 10.43 -1.76 -8.47
N GLU A 80 10.07 -2.14 -7.24
CA GLU A 80 10.13 -3.53 -6.79
C GLU A 80 8.79 -3.93 -6.20
N CYS A 81 8.23 -5.01 -6.74
CA CYS A 81 6.96 -5.55 -6.30
C CYS A 81 7.18 -7.04 -6.01
N ARG A 82 7.29 -7.36 -4.74
CA ARG A 82 7.40 -8.72 -4.24
C ARG A 82 6.12 -9.10 -3.50
N PRO A 83 5.82 -10.38 -3.31
CA PRO A 83 4.73 -10.77 -2.43
C PRO A 83 4.90 -10.11 -1.05
N GLY A 84 3.93 -9.26 -0.68
CA GLY A 84 3.92 -8.56 0.61
C GLY A 84 4.87 -7.38 0.75
N GLU A 85 5.66 -6.99 -0.25
CA GLU A 85 6.53 -5.80 -0.19
C GLU A 85 6.55 -5.04 -1.51
N ILE A 86 6.40 -3.71 -1.45
CA ILE A 86 6.58 -2.81 -2.58
C ILE A 86 7.59 -1.73 -2.20
N ARG A 87 8.59 -1.49 -3.06
CA ARG A 87 9.57 -0.42 -2.91
C ARG A 87 9.37 0.65 -3.99
N ILE A 88 9.22 1.89 -3.55
CA ILE A 88 8.92 3.04 -4.40
C ILE A 88 9.97 4.12 -4.16
N PRO A 89 11.07 4.17 -4.93
CA PRO A 89 11.96 5.32 -4.96
C PRO A 89 11.23 6.61 -5.25
N PHE A 90 11.57 7.66 -4.51
CA PHE A 90 11.09 9.02 -4.70
C PHE A 90 12.27 9.95 -4.97
N HIS A 91 12.39 10.39 -6.21
CA HIS A 91 13.46 11.25 -6.71
C HIS A 91 13.06 12.72 -6.63
N VAL A 92 13.99 13.57 -6.22
CA VAL A 92 13.84 15.02 -6.11
C VAL A 92 14.98 15.69 -6.90
N GLY A 93 14.74 16.05 -8.15
CA GLY A 93 15.81 16.39 -9.09
C GLY A 93 16.79 15.22 -9.24
N ASP A 94 18.08 15.47 -9.05
CA ASP A 94 19.15 14.46 -9.14
C ASP A 94 19.32 13.68 -7.85
N GLU A 95 18.66 14.08 -6.77
CA GLU A 95 18.73 13.40 -5.47
C GLU A 95 17.89 12.12 -5.47
N ARG A 96 18.53 10.99 -5.15
CA ARG A 96 17.97 9.64 -5.22
C ARG A 96 18.03 8.90 -3.88
N SER A 97 18.05 9.65 -2.79
CA SER A 97 18.24 9.11 -1.42
C SER A 97 17.02 8.38 -0.87
N ARG A 98 15.81 8.67 -1.36
CA ARG A 98 14.54 8.30 -0.72
C ARG A 98 13.88 7.09 -1.38
N THR A 99 13.48 6.11 -0.56
CA THR A 99 12.62 5.00 -1.00
C THR A 99 11.54 4.73 0.04
N TRP A 100 10.28 4.77 -0.38
CA TRP A 100 9.19 4.26 0.43
C TRP A 100 9.16 2.74 0.35
N VAL A 101 9.13 2.08 1.50
CA VAL A 101 9.04 0.63 1.63
C VAL A 101 7.71 0.30 2.30
N LEU A 102 6.80 -0.28 1.54
CA LEU A 102 5.50 -0.76 2.01
C LEU A 102 5.59 -2.26 2.22
N THR A 103 5.29 -2.72 3.42
CA THR A 103 5.32 -4.15 3.78
C THR A 103 3.98 -4.58 4.36
N ARG A 104 3.47 -5.72 3.91
CA ARG A 104 2.30 -6.39 4.49
C ARG A 104 2.66 -6.99 5.84
N THR A 105 1.90 -6.65 6.87
CA THR A 105 2.04 -7.20 8.22
C THR A 105 0.80 -8.04 8.58
N ALA A 106 0.86 -8.81 9.64
CA ALA A 106 -0.30 -9.58 10.10
C ALA A 106 -1.52 -8.68 10.41
N ALA A 107 -1.29 -7.44 10.88
CA ALA A 107 -2.34 -6.50 11.29
C ALA A 107 -2.76 -5.50 10.20
N GLY A 108 -1.95 -5.29 9.16
CA GLY A 108 -2.21 -4.27 8.14
C GLY A 108 -0.99 -4.01 7.27
N LEU A 109 -0.57 -2.77 7.13
CA LEU A 109 0.61 -2.36 6.39
C LEU A 109 1.60 -1.63 7.28
N ARG A 110 2.86 -1.70 6.90
CA ARG A 110 3.98 -0.90 7.43
C ARG A 110 4.51 -0.02 6.34
N LEU A 111 4.72 1.26 6.62
CA LEU A 111 5.50 2.18 5.81
C LEU A 111 6.82 2.48 6.51
N LYS A 112 7.93 2.30 5.80
CA LYS A 112 9.25 2.79 6.22
C LYS A 112 9.86 3.65 5.11
N HIS A 113 10.58 4.70 5.52
CA HIS A 113 11.34 5.59 4.64
C HIS A 113 12.81 5.18 4.69
N ASP A 114 13.29 4.49 3.66
CA ASP A 114 14.70 4.12 3.51
C ASP A 114 15.45 5.30 2.87
N HIS A 115 16.34 5.91 3.64
CA HIS A 115 17.19 7.01 3.18
C HIS A 115 18.64 6.56 3.11
N ARG A 116 19.28 6.85 1.99
CA ARG A 116 20.66 6.46 1.69
C ARG A 116 21.49 7.63 1.19
N HIS A 117 22.77 7.66 1.56
CA HIS A 117 23.77 8.51 0.94
C HIS A 117 24.11 8.03 -0.47
N GLU A 118 24.81 8.84 -1.26
CA GLU A 118 25.16 8.52 -2.64
C GLU A 118 26.06 7.27 -2.76
N ASP A 119 26.88 6.99 -1.77
CA ASP A 119 27.70 5.78 -1.67
C ASP A 119 26.90 4.52 -1.28
N GLY A 120 25.60 4.68 -1.02
CA GLY A 120 24.69 3.61 -0.63
C GLY A 120 24.64 3.32 0.87
N SER A 121 25.46 4.00 1.69
CA SER A 121 25.39 3.86 3.14
C SER A 121 24.07 4.43 3.69
N PRO A 122 23.52 3.87 4.79
CA PRO A 122 22.29 4.38 5.38
C PRO A 122 22.53 5.78 6.00
N ASP A 123 21.52 6.67 5.82
CA ASP A 123 21.48 7.94 6.53
C ASP A 123 21.21 7.70 8.03
N ALA A 124 21.65 8.62 8.90
CA ALA A 124 21.36 8.58 10.34
C ALA A 124 19.83 8.60 10.60
N VAL A 125 19.07 9.32 9.76
CA VAL A 125 17.61 9.40 9.79
C VAL A 125 17.02 8.54 8.67
N THR A 126 17.01 7.23 8.89
CA THR A 126 16.50 6.24 7.92
C THR A 126 15.58 5.21 8.58
N LEU A 127 14.79 4.50 7.78
CA LEU A 127 13.85 3.46 8.22
C LEU A 127 12.80 3.95 9.24
N TYR A 128 12.52 5.25 9.25
CA TYR A 128 11.42 5.80 10.04
C TYR A 128 10.08 5.59 9.33
N GLY A 129 9.01 5.59 10.12
CA GLY A 129 7.65 5.37 9.60
C GLY A 129 6.72 4.87 10.67
N GLY A 130 5.81 3.97 10.29
CA GLY A 130 4.89 3.33 11.23
C GLY A 130 3.98 2.30 10.58
N ASP A 131 3.20 1.64 11.42
CA ASP A 131 2.20 0.67 11.02
C ASP A 131 0.82 1.33 10.93
N THR A 132 -0.07 0.79 10.09
CA THR A 132 -1.47 1.21 10.09
C THR A 132 -2.12 0.89 11.44
N ALA A 133 -2.77 1.91 12.04
CA ALA A 133 -3.47 1.74 13.33
C ALA A 133 -4.91 1.23 13.16
N ALA A 134 -5.43 1.20 11.93
CA ALA A 134 -6.77 0.75 11.56
C ALA A 134 -6.71 0.05 10.19
N PRO A 135 -7.74 -0.72 9.79
CA PRO A 135 -7.77 -1.39 8.50
C PRO A 135 -7.60 -0.47 7.29
N GLY A 136 -7.94 0.82 7.43
CA GLY A 136 -7.88 1.79 6.36
C GLY A 136 -8.88 1.51 5.24
N MET A 137 -8.59 2.04 4.05
CA MET A 137 -9.38 1.83 2.84
C MET A 137 -8.50 1.24 1.75
N ARG A 138 -9.10 0.52 0.82
CA ARG A 138 -8.41 0.01 -0.38
C ARG A 138 -7.77 1.10 -1.25
N SER A 139 -8.16 2.37 -1.05
CA SER A 139 -7.62 3.52 -1.79
C SER A 139 -6.78 4.45 -0.91
N ARG A 140 -6.79 4.31 0.43
CA ARG A 140 -6.03 5.15 1.36
C ARG A 140 -5.61 4.36 2.59
N GLN A 141 -4.34 4.50 2.96
CA GLN A 141 -3.77 3.95 4.18
C GLN A 141 -3.04 5.05 4.95
N GLU A 142 -3.11 5.00 6.28
CA GLU A 142 -2.49 5.97 7.18
C GLU A 142 -1.52 5.27 8.13
N PHE A 143 -0.37 5.90 8.35
CA PHE A 143 0.77 5.34 9.08
C PHE A 143 1.20 6.33 10.16
N PRO A 144 0.62 6.29 11.37
CA PRO A 144 1.12 7.05 12.51
C PRO A 144 2.57 6.64 12.82
N VAL A 145 3.37 7.61 13.28
CA VAL A 145 4.77 7.35 13.66
C VAL A 145 4.85 6.27 14.75
N ASP A 146 5.75 5.29 14.56
CA ASP A 146 5.99 4.23 15.52
C ASP A 146 7.01 4.62 16.61
N ALA A 147 7.08 3.83 17.67
CA ALA A 147 7.94 4.09 18.83
C ALA A 147 9.44 4.08 18.47
N GLU A 148 9.85 3.24 17.51
CA GLU A 148 11.24 3.19 17.03
C GLU A 148 11.62 4.50 16.33
N SER A 149 10.74 5.02 15.47
CA SER A 149 10.91 6.29 14.77
C SER A 149 10.90 7.48 15.73
N ILE A 150 10.02 7.47 16.74
CA ILE A 150 9.99 8.50 17.81
C ILE A 150 11.34 8.55 18.51
N ALA A 151 11.84 7.41 19.00
CA ALA A 151 13.12 7.36 19.71
C ALA A 151 14.30 7.84 18.83
N MET A 152 14.28 7.53 17.54
CA MET A 152 15.27 8.03 16.59
C MET A 152 15.14 9.53 16.39
N PHE A 153 13.95 10.07 16.17
CA PHE A 153 13.73 11.51 15.99
C PHE A 153 14.16 12.33 17.22
N GLU A 154 13.90 11.82 18.41
CA GLU A 154 14.35 12.46 19.66
C GLU A 154 15.88 12.50 19.74
N ARG A 155 16.55 11.38 19.44
CA ARG A 155 18.02 11.29 19.44
C ARG A 155 18.67 12.22 18.42
N GLU A 156 18.05 12.37 17.23
CA GLU A 156 18.57 13.20 16.14
C GLU A 156 18.09 14.67 16.21
N GLY A 157 17.43 15.08 17.31
CA GLY A 157 16.97 16.46 17.50
C GLY A 157 15.76 16.86 16.63
N LEU A 158 15.02 15.89 16.10
CA LEU A 158 13.87 16.09 15.22
C LEU A 158 12.54 16.03 15.99
N GLY A 159 12.46 16.61 17.17
CA GLY A 159 11.30 16.55 18.07
C GLY A 159 9.96 16.93 17.44
N ALA A 160 9.94 17.76 16.40
CA ALA A 160 8.72 18.06 15.66
C ALA A 160 8.16 16.84 14.90
N SER A 161 8.96 15.81 14.65
CA SER A 161 8.59 14.63 13.85
C SER A 161 7.97 13.49 14.67
N VAL A 162 8.00 13.57 16.00
CA VAL A 162 7.46 12.54 16.90
C VAL A 162 5.93 12.40 16.87
N THR A 163 5.25 13.30 16.17
CA THR A 163 3.79 13.27 15.97
C THR A 163 3.40 13.15 14.50
N ASN A 164 4.33 12.73 13.63
CA ASN A 164 4.05 12.56 12.22
C ASN A 164 2.99 11.48 11.99
N THR A 165 2.12 11.76 11.03
CA THR A 165 1.30 10.75 10.38
C THR A 165 1.53 10.88 8.89
N TRP A 166 1.89 9.76 8.25
CA TRP A 166 1.95 9.68 6.80
C TRP A 166 0.68 9.04 6.26
N ALA A 167 0.33 9.38 5.03
CA ALA A 167 -0.73 8.71 4.31
C ALA A 167 -0.36 8.52 2.84
N MET A 168 -0.90 7.48 2.26
CA MET A 168 -0.81 7.24 0.83
C MET A 168 -2.19 6.94 0.26
N GLU A 169 -2.49 7.54 -0.91
CA GLU A 169 -3.71 7.27 -1.66
C GLU A 169 -3.37 6.74 -3.05
N ILE A 170 -4.20 5.87 -3.58
CA ILE A 170 -4.07 5.31 -4.92
C ILE A 170 -5.41 5.23 -5.64
N GLU A 171 -5.48 5.88 -6.80
CA GLU A 171 -6.52 5.70 -7.82
C GLU A 171 -5.80 5.15 -9.07
N PRO A 172 -5.81 3.82 -9.32
CA PRO A 172 -5.05 3.20 -10.39
C PRO A 172 -5.31 3.86 -11.75
N GLY A 173 -4.25 4.09 -12.52
CA GLY A 173 -4.32 4.77 -13.82
C GLY A 173 -4.66 6.25 -13.76
N ARG A 174 -4.82 6.84 -12.58
CA ARG A 174 -5.19 8.24 -12.42
C ARG A 174 -4.20 9.02 -11.54
N ARG A 175 -4.10 8.66 -10.25
CA ARG A 175 -3.26 9.41 -9.33
C ARG A 175 -2.73 8.55 -8.17
N PHE A 176 -1.56 8.92 -7.68
CA PHE A 176 -1.02 8.52 -6.39
C PHE A 176 -0.74 9.78 -5.57
N LEU A 177 -1.06 9.77 -4.27
CA LEU A 177 -0.79 10.86 -3.35
C LEU A 177 0.04 10.34 -2.17
N TYR A 178 1.11 11.04 -1.86
CA TYR A 178 1.84 10.92 -0.60
C TYR A 178 1.57 12.13 0.26
N GLU A 179 1.31 11.91 1.54
CA GLU A 179 0.99 12.95 2.52
C GLU A 179 1.85 12.77 3.78
N LEU A 180 2.29 13.88 4.35
CA LEU A 180 2.79 14.01 5.71
C LEU A 180 1.95 15.06 6.42
N SER A 181 1.40 14.71 7.58
CA SER A 181 0.66 15.64 8.44
C SER A 181 1.13 15.56 9.90
N ARG A 182 0.86 16.63 10.67
CA ARG A 182 1.06 16.69 12.12
C ARG A 182 -0.04 17.52 12.78
N PRO A 183 -0.37 17.25 14.05
CA PRO A 183 -1.12 18.19 14.85
C PRO A 183 -0.44 19.58 14.82
N GLY A 184 -1.22 20.65 14.78
CA GLY A 184 -0.68 22.01 14.68
C GLY A 184 -0.52 22.55 13.26
N GLY A 185 -1.01 21.84 12.24
CA GLY A 185 -1.20 22.38 10.90
C GLY A 185 -0.11 22.06 9.89
N ARG A 186 0.89 21.21 10.21
CA ARG A 186 1.81 20.72 9.16
C ARG A 186 1.05 19.85 8.18
N LEU A 187 1.10 20.23 6.91
CA LEU A 187 0.58 19.45 5.80
C LEU A 187 1.55 19.54 4.62
N PHE A 188 2.05 18.39 4.17
CA PHE A 188 2.84 18.26 2.95
C PHE A 188 2.21 17.19 2.09
N ARG A 189 1.96 17.49 0.81
CA ARG A 189 1.38 16.55 -0.16
C ARG A 189 2.11 16.62 -1.49
N VAL A 190 2.42 15.44 -2.01
CA VAL A 190 2.91 15.27 -3.38
C VAL A 190 1.93 14.38 -4.13
N GLU A 191 1.46 14.87 -5.28
CA GLU A 191 0.58 14.13 -6.19
C GLU A 191 1.35 13.69 -7.43
N PHE A 192 1.17 12.44 -7.84
CA PHE A 192 1.75 11.85 -9.05
C PHE A 192 0.65 11.47 -10.02
N ASN A 193 0.85 11.80 -11.30
CA ASN A 193 -0.09 11.49 -12.37
C ASN A 193 0.15 10.07 -12.92
N LEU A 194 -0.70 9.11 -12.56
CA LEU A 194 -0.58 7.72 -12.99
C LEU A 194 -1.14 7.45 -14.39
N SER A 195 -1.72 8.44 -15.06
CA SER A 195 -2.25 8.26 -16.41
C SER A 195 -1.17 8.33 -17.50
N VAL A 196 -0.01 8.91 -17.19
CA VAL A 196 1.10 9.11 -18.14
C VAL A 196 2.41 8.70 -17.48
N PRO A 197 2.91 7.48 -17.73
CA PRO A 197 4.24 7.09 -17.30
C PRO A 197 5.32 7.98 -17.90
N VAL A 198 6.42 8.16 -17.18
CA VAL A 198 7.63 8.83 -17.64
C VAL A 198 8.78 7.84 -17.76
N ASP A 199 9.90 8.25 -18.36
CA ASP A 199 11.11 7.43 -18.43
C ASP A 199 11.54 6.99 -17.02
N VAL A 200 11.94 5.73 -16.91
CA VAL A 200 12.41 5.17 -15.66
C VAL A 200 13.70 5.87 -15.23
N PRO A 201 13.72 6.52 -14.05
CA PRO A 201 14.91 7.22 -13.57
C PRO A 201 16.03 6.26 -13.23
N PRO A 202 17.27 6.73 -13.07
CA PRO A 202 18.35 5.94 -12.53
C PRO A 202 17.98 5.29 -11.19
N PRO A 203 18.57 4.14 -10.81
CA PRO A 203 18.24 3.47 -9.55
C PRO A 203 18.49 4.39 -8.34
N PRO A 204 17.73 4.22 -7.24
CA PRO A 204 18.00 4.95 -5.99
C PRO A 204 19.38 4.58 -5.45
N TRP A 205 19.95 5.47 -4.66
CA TRP A 205 21.22 5.22 -4.00
C TRP A 205 21.13 3.97 -3.12
N GLY A 206 22.20 3.16 -3.14
CA GLY A 206 22.25 1.88 -2.42
C GLY A 206 21.48 0.74 -3.05
N ALA A 207 20.79 0.96 -4.19
CA ALA A 207 20.17 -0.15 -4.91
C ALA A 207 21.24 -1.00 -5.61
N SER A 208 21.17 -2.31 -5.42
CA SER A 208 21.98 -3.25 -6.19
C SER A 208 21.69 -3.09 -7.67
N SER A 209 22.72 -2.96 -8.50
CA SER A 209 22.59 -3.10 -9.95
C SER A 209 22.13 -4.53 -10.22
N ARG A 210 20.86 -4.74 -10.52
CA ARG A 210 20.42 -6.03 -11.05
C ARG A 210 20.77 -6.03 -12.54
N HIS A 211 21.70 -6.86 -12.87
CA HIS A 211 21.94 -7.30 -14.24
C HIS A 211 20.92 -8.35 -14.63
#